data_3fd4a35703dd08592f6e2678b02c28e9
#
_entry.id   3fd4a35703dd08592f6e2678b02c28e9
#
_cell.length_a   1.000
_cell.length_b   1.000
_cell.length_c   1.000
_cell.angle_alpha   90.00
_cell.angle_beta   90.00
_cell.angle_gamma   90.00
#
_symmetry.space_group_name_H-M   'P 1'
#
loop_
_entity.id
_entity.type
_entity.pdbx_description
1 polymer ?
#
loop_
_entity_poly.entity_id
_entity_poly.type
_entity_poly.pdbx_seq_one_letter_code
_entity_poly.pdbx_strand_id
1 'polypeptide(L)'
;MKDLEPNSSKSPAASDDLEELVDEGDAVIGLALKWSAFAAVFLLVAGFIAYNLFKPKDKQVKVVDSIIEAPEQRVVPAKEFVPETMFTEITAEAGIEFEHNNGAVGDKLLPESMGSGVAFFDFDVDGDQDLLFINGTWWPWDIKKKPELKPTTSGLYRNDGNGVFEDVTVGSGLDVAFYGMGVAIGDYDNDGLPDIYCTAVGSNRMYRNLGDGKFTDTTGVARVAGGENEWSTSAAFADIDNDGDLDLFVCNYVRWSREIDFEVNYTLVGVGRAYGPPTNFQGTFPSLFRNDGDGKFTDISQSAGIQIRSSATKAPMAKSLGVAPVDLDEDGWVDFVVANDTVHNFVFKNKKNGTFSEMGGISGIGFDNNGKVRGAMGIDVARFRNDKALGVGIGNFANEMIALYVSTPNNQLLFTDNAITEGVGPDSRLLLKFGLFFFDYDLDGWQDLLTSNGHLEEEITKVQKSQSYAQSAQLFWNCGGTPAKGGFAVVN
;
A
#
# COMPACT_ATOMS: atom_id res chain seq x y z
N MET A 1 -26.19 -93.16 20.58
CA MET A 1 -27.16 -93.91 21.42
C MET A 1 -28.51 -93.24 21.24
N LYS A 2 -29.31 -94.07 20.58
CA LYS A 2 -30.79 -94.21 20.65
C LYS A 2 -31.58 -92.92 20.23
N ASP A 3 -32.13 -92.95 19.01
CA ASP A 3 -33.36 -93.62 18.57
C ASP A 3 -34.59 -92.97 19.16
N LEU A 4 -35.58 -92.47 18.44
CA LEU A 4 -36.49 -93.12 17.52
C LEU A 4 -37.49 -92.03 16.99
N GLU A 5 -37.79 -92.16 15.72
CA GLU A 5 -39.02 -91.74 15.03
C GLU A 5 -40.28 -92.51 15.59
N PRO A 6 -41.42 -92.33 14.96
CA PRO A 6 -42.18 -91.29 14.32
C PRO A 6 -43.61 -91.17 14.82
N ASN A 7 -44.41 -90.21 14.37
CA ASN A 7 -45.67 -90.61 13.73
C ASN A 7 -46.51 -89.40 13.17
N SER A 8 -47.13 -89.74 12.09
CA SER A 8 -48.06 -89.06 11.23
C SER A 8 -49.32 -88.56 11.86
N SER A 9 -49.94 -87.48 11.38
CA SER A 9 -51.28 -87.50 10.73
C SER A 9 -51.74 -86.13 10.24
N LYS A 10 -52.00 -86.08 8.95
CA LYS A 10 -53.13 -85.43 8.23
C LYS A 10 -53.48 -83.94 8.45
N SER A 11 -53.37 -83.28 7.39
CA SER A 11 -54.09 -82.09 6.85
C SER A 11 -55.63 -82.07 7.20
N PRO A 12 -56.27 -80.88 7.29
CA PRO A 12 -56.83 -80.34 6.07
C PRO A 12 -56.72 -78.82 5.83
N ALA A 13 -56.87 -78.47 4.62
CA ALA A 13 -57.05 -77.21 3.95
C ALA A 13 -57.60 -76.00 4.69
N ALA A 14 -56.95 -74.86 4.48
CA ALA A 14 -57.56 -73.54 4.46
C ALA A 14 -56.77 -72.69 3.50
N SER A 15 -57.18 -72.73 2.28
CA SER A 15 -56.80 -71.81 1.25
C SER A 15 -57.96 -70.84 1.05
N ASP A 16 -57.98 -69.67 1.69
CA ASP A 16 -58.80 -68.50 1.24
C ASP A 16 -58.42 -67.19 1.96
N ASP A 17 -57.66 -67.21 3.13
CA ASP A 17 -57.41 -65.98 3.88
C ASP A 17 -56.12 -65.22 3.48
N LEU A 18 -55.34 -65.74 2.52
CA LEU A 18 -54.06 -65.08 2.11
C LEU A 18 -54.18 -64.10 0.93
N GLU A 19 -55.24 -64.24 0.09
CA GLU A 19 -55.47 -63.29 -1.03
C GLU A 19 -56.04 -61.98 -0.57
N GLU A 20 -56.84 -61.88 0.47
CA GLU A 20 -57.45 -60.67 1.00
C GLU A 20 -56.44 -59.77 1.74
N LEU A 21 -55.42 -60.40 2.39
CA LEU A 21 -54.33 -59.67 3.09
C LEU A 21 -53.26 -59.08 2.15
N VAL A 22 -53.11 -59.62 0.95
CA VAL A 22 -52.16 -59.13 -0.02
C VAL A 22 -52.72 -57.91 -0.76
N ASP A 23 -54.03 -57.86 -0.97
CA ASP A 23 -54.69 -56.70 -1.70
C ASP A 23 -54.77 -55.44 -0.80
N GLU A 24 -54.97 -55.59 0.52
CA GLU A 24 -54.97 -54.46 1.45
C GLU A 24 -53.52 -53.90 1.65
N GLY A 25 -52.49 -54.76 1.63
CA GLY A 25 -51.09 -54.37 1.74
C GLY A 25 -50.64 -53.52 0.53
N ASP A 26 -50.98 -53.90 -0.66
CA ASP A 26 -50.63 -53.18 -1.87
C ASP A 26 -51.37 -51.83 -2.01
N ALA A 27 -52.58 -51.74 -1.54
CA ALA A 27 -53.36 -50.48 -1.48
C ALA A 27 -52.73 -49.48 -0.50
N VAL A 28 -52.22 -49.93 0.68
CA VAL A 28 -51.57 -49.10 1.69
C VAL A 28 -50.17 -48.66 1.18
N ILE A 29 -49.41 -49.53 0.54
CA ILE A 29 -48.11 -49.22 -0.07
C ILE A 29 -48.31 -48.21 -1.19
N GLY A 30 -49.32 -48.42 -2.06
CA GLY A 30 -49.64 -47.48 -3.13
C GLY A 30 -50.03 -46.07 -2.59
N LEU A 31 -50.77 -46.01 -1.51
CA LEU A 31 -51.15 -44.77 -0.86
C LEU A 31 -49.95 -44.07 -0.20
N ALA A 32 -49.09 -44.83 0.48
CA ALA A 32 -47.84 -44.31 1.06
C ALA A 32 -46.88 -43.76 0.01
N LEU A 33 -46.71 -44.44 -1.11
CA LEU A 33 -45.91 -43.97 -2.26
C LEU A 33 -46.45 -42.67 -2.86
N LYS A 34 -47.80 -42.57 -3.01
CA LYS A 34 -48.42 -41.33 -3.48
C LYS A 34 -48.17 -40.14 -2.53
N TRP A 35 -48.34 -40.34 -1.23
CA TRP A 35 -48.08 -39.30 -0.25
C TRP A 35 -46.57 -38.93 -0.15
N SER A 36 -45.69 -39.90 -0.26
CA SER A 36 -44.26 -39.65 -0.32
C SER A 36 -43.84 -38.85 -1.58
N ALA A 37 -44.44 -39.18 -2.73
CA ALA A 37 -44.24 -38.42 -3.97
C ALA A 37 -44.77 -36.98 -3.83
N PHE A 38 -45.99 -36.85 -3.25
CA PHE A 38 -46.54 -35.50 -2.99
C PHE A 38 -45.65 -34.68 -2.02
N ALA A 39 -45.14 -35.27 -0.95
CA ALA A 39 -44.24 -34.63 0.01
C ALA A 39 -42.92 -34.22 -0.69
N ALA A 40 -42.35 -35.07 -1.54
CA ALA A 40 -41.13 -34.78 -2.30
C ALA A 40 -41.33 -33.59 -3.28
N VAL A 41 -42.43 -33.60 -4.02
CA VAL A 41 -42.80 -32.49 -4.93
C VAL A 41 -43.03 -31.19 -4.15
N PHE A 42 -43.72 -31.28 -3.00
CA PHE A 42 -43.94 -30.11 -2.13
C PHE A 42 -42.61 -29.52 -1.62
N LEU A 43 -41.70 -30.37 -1.16
CA LEU A 43 -40.36 -29.93 -0.70
C LEU A 43 -39.54 -29.31 -1.82
N LEU A 44 -39.60 -29.86 -3.06
CA LEU A 44 -38.92 -29.29 -4.19
C LEU A 44 -39.51 -27.91 -4.57
N VAL A 45 -40.83 -27.79 -4.56
CA VAL A 45 -41.51 -26.50 -4.86
C VAL A 45 -41.24 -25.50 -3.75
N ALA A 46 -41.30 -25.89 -2.50
CA ALA A 46 -40.99 -25.03 -1.35
C ALA A 46 -39.51 -24.60 -1.38
N GLY A 47 -38.57 -25.52 -1.68
CA GLY A 47 -37.15 -25.23 -1.88
C GLY A 47 -36.90 -24.24 -3.03
N PHE A 48 -37.61 -24.44 -4.14
CA PHE A 48 -37.50 -23.53 -5.29
C PHE A 48 -38.04 -22.12 -4.97
N ILE A 49 -39.18 -22.07 -4.26
CA ILE A 49 -39.74 -20.77 -3.79
C ILE A 49 -38.78 -20.11 -2.82
N ALA A 50 -38.27 -20.84 -1.82
CA ALA A 50 -37.31 -20.33 -0.87
C ALA A 50 -36.03 -19.84 -1.56
N TYR A 51 -35.49 -20.61 -2.52
CA TYR A 51 -34.34 -20.21 -3.32
C TYR A 51 -34.59 -18.88 -4.05
N ASN A 52 -35.76 -18.70 -4.67
CA ASN A 52 -36.07 -17.46 -5.39
C ASN A 52 -36.35 -16.27 -4.44
N LEU A 53 -36.89 -16.54 -3.24
CA LEU A 53 -37.14 -15.49 -2.23
C LEU A 53 -35.86 -15.04 -1.53
N PHE A 54 -34.93 -15.96 -1.28
CA PHE A 54 -33.68 -15.71 -0.58
C PHE A 54 -32.46 -15.60 -1.47
N LYS A 55 -32.62 -15.82 -2.80
CA LYS A 55 -31.57 -15.56 -3.75
C LYS A 55 -31.10 -14.12 -3.58
N PRO A 56 -29.79 -13.89 -3.27
CA PRO A 56 -29.27 -12.54 -3.19
C PRO A 56 -29.63 -11.85 -4.51
N LYS A 57 -30.40 -10.79 -4.44
CA LYS A 57 -30.57 -9.92 -5.61
C LYS A 57 -29.19 -9.38 -5.89
N ASP A 58 -28.63 -9.68 -7.05
CA ASP A 58 -27.46 -8.99 -7.55
C ASP A 58 -27.76 -7.49 -7.38
N LYS A 59 -27.15 -6.88 -6.36
CA LYS A 59 -27.09 -5.44 -6.29
C LYS A 59 -26.23 -5.03 -7.47
N GLN A 60 -26.85 -4.81 -8.62
CA GLN A 60 -26.21 -3.99 -9.63
C GLN A 60 -25.89 -2.68 -8.92
N VAL A 61 -24.64 -2.51 -8.57
CA VAL A 61 -24.12 -1.21 -8.19
C VAL A 61 -24.38 -0.36 -9.43
N LYS A 62 -25.42 0.46 -9.39
CA LYS A 62 -25.57 1.51 -10.39
C LYS A 62 -24.32 2.36 -10.23
N VAL A 63 -23.40 2.23 -11.16
CA VAL A 63 -22.35 3.22 -11.33
C VAL A 63 -23.11 4.53 -11.57
N VAL A 64 -23.16 5.36 -10.56
CA VAL A 64 -23.71 6.69 -10.72
C VAL A 64 -22.66 7.44 -11.52
N ASP A 65 -22.97 7.67 -12.78
CA ASP A 65 -22.18 8.47 -13.73
C ASP A 65 -22.27 9.94 -13.30
N SER A 66 -21.88 10.24 -12.05
CA SER A 66 -21.77 11.58 -11.54
C SER A 66 -20.36 12.08 -11.86
N ILE A 67 -20.27 13.08 -12.69
CA ILE A 67 -19.05 13.85 -12.83
C ILE A 67 -18.78 14.45 -11.46
N ILE A 68 -17.71 14.01 -10.80
CA ILE A 68 -17.26 14.59 -9.55
C ILE A 68 -16.38 15.77 -9.94
N GLU A 69 -16.92 16.98 -9.82
CA GLU A 69 -16.14 18.20 -9.99
C GLU A 69 -15.36 18.51 -8.72
N ALA A 70 -14.17 19.10 -8.88
CA ALA A 70 -13.42 19.60 -7.74
C ALA A 70 -14.23 20.68 -7.02
N PRO A 71 -14.22 20.74 -5.67
CA PRO A 71 -14.86 21.84 -4.95
C PRO A 71 -14.26 23.18 -5.38
N GLU A 72 -15.10 24.20 -5.51
CA GLU A 72 -14.61 25.55 -5.78
C GLU A 72 -13.70 26.04 -4.65
N GLN A 73 -12.53 26.56 -5.01
CA GLN A 73 -11.62 27.18 -4.04
C GLN A 73 -12.27 28.41 -3.43
N ARG A 74 -12.28 28.52 -2.11
CA ARG A 74 -12.79 29.71 -1.42
C ARG A 74 -11.84 30.90 -1.44
N VAL A 75 -10.55 30.67 -1.67
CA VAL A 75 -9.50 31.68 -1.77
C VAL A 75 -8.52 31.26 -2.84
N VAL A 76 -8.59 31.86 -4.00
CA VAL A 76 -7.58 31.72 -5.05
C VAL A 76 -6.68 32.94 -4.92
N PRO A 77 -5.36 32.78 -4.69
CA PRO A 77 -4.44 33.87 -5.00
C PRO A 77 -4.69 34.27 -6.45
N ALA A 78 -4.73 35.57 -6.73
CA ALA A 78 -4.87 36.01 -8.10
C ALA A 78 -3.75 35.34 -8.94
N LYS A 79 -4.09 34.72 -10.07
CA LYS A 79 -3.14 34.01 -10.95
C LYS A 79 -1.91 34.85 -11.29
N GLU A 80 -2.02 36.15 -11.25
CA GLU A 80 -0.97 37.15 -11.48
C GLU A 80 0.16 37.12 -10.43
N PHE A 81 -0.01 36.44 -9.28
CA PHE A 81 1.03 36.33 -8.24
C PHE A 81 1.73 34.99 -8.23
N VAL A 82 1.23 33.99 -8.94
CA VAL A 82 1.89 32.69 -9.04
C VAL A 82 3.14 32.84 -9.92
N PRO A 83 4.34 32.52 -9.44
CA PRO A 83 5.56 32.61 -10.24
C PRO A 83 5.45 31.78 -11.52
N GLU A 84 5.95 32.33 -12.62
CA GLU A 84 6.10 31.57 -13.85
C GLU A 84 7.21 30.55 -13.63
N THR A 85 6.86 29.27 -13.63
CA THR A 85 7.83 28.18 -13.44
C THR A 85 8.16 27.58 -14.78
N MET A 86 9.45 27.54 -15.10
CA MET A 86 9.95 26.90 -16.30
C MET A 86 10.74 25.65 -15.94
N PHE A 87 10.03 24.50 -15.87
CA PHE A 87 10.71 23.20 -15.86
C PHE A 87 10.95 22.76 -17.30
N THR A 88 12.16 22.31 -17.57
CA THR A 88 12.54 21.72 -18.85
C THR A 88 12.81 20.24 -18.66
N GLU A 89 12.22 19.40 -19.49
CA GLU A 89 12.52 17.99 -19.53
C GLU A 89 13.93 17.82 -20.14
N ILE A 90 14.86 17.22 -19.39
CA ILE A 90 16.27 17.05 -19.74
C ILE A 90 16.75 15.61 -19.62
N THR A 91 15.89 14.63 -19.43
CA THR A 91 16.26 13.24 -19.16
C THR A 91 17.25 12.71 -20.21
N ALA A 92 16.96 12.95 -21.49
CA ALA A 92 17.83 12.50 -22.58
C ALA A 92 19.15 13.27 -22.63
N GLU A 93 19.11 14.61 -22.47
CA GLU A 93 20.29 15.46 -22.43
C GLU A 93 21.17 15.18 -21.21
N ALA A 94 20.54 14.79 -20.09
CA ALA A 94 21.23 14.38 -18.88
C ALA A 94 21.80 12.96 -18.95
N GLY A 95 21.58 12.21 -20.03
CA GLY A 95 22.15 10.86 -20.22
C GLY A 95 21.41 9.76 -19.43
N ILE A 96 20.17 10.00 -18.98
CA ILE A 96 19.39 9.03 -18.20
C ILE A 96 18.55 8.19 -19.17
N GLU A 97 18.81 6.87 -19.22
CA GLU A 97 18.09 5.90 -20.07
C GLU A 97 17.32 4.85 -19.24
N PHE A 98 17.03 5.14 -17.98
CA PHE A 98 16.34 4.23 -17.08
C PHE A 98 14.88 4.04 -17.48
N GLU A 99 14.45 2.76 -17.55
CA GLU A 99 13.06 2.38 -17.77
C GLU A 99 12.58 1.50 -16.61
N HIS A 100 11.51 1.92 -15.96
CA HIS A 100 10.91 1.16 -14.87
C HIS A 100 10.11 -0.04 -15.40
N ASN A 101 10.39 -1.22 -14.86
CA ASN A 101 9.66 -2.46 -15.16
C ASN A 101 8.80 -2.88 -13.96
N ASN A 102 7.50 -2.73 -14.07
CA ASN A 102 6.57 -3.18 -13.04
C ASN A 102 6.22 -4.69 -13.12
N GLY A 103 6.80 -5.45 -14.04
CA GLY A 103 6.57 -6.89 -14.19
C GLY A 103 5.22 -7.29 -14.79
N ALA A 104 4.39 -6.33 -15.25
CA ALA A 104 3.05 -6.59 -15.73
C ALA A 104 3.04 -7.34 -17.07
N VAL A 105 2.33 -8.46 -17.12
CA VAL A 105 2.09 -9.25 -18.36
C VAL A 105 0.59 -9.42 -18.64
N GLY A 106 -0.28 -8.71 -17.90
CA GLY A 106 -1.73 -8.73 -18.05
C GLY A 106 -2.50 -9.48 -16.97
N ASP A 107 -1.80 -10.07 -15.99
CA ASP A 107 -2.43 -10.77 -14.85
C ASP A 107 -3.07 -9.78 -13.85
N LYS A 108 -2.77 -8.47 -13.93
CA LYS A 108 -3.26 -7.41 -13.02
C LYS A 108 -3.02 -7.78 -11.55
N LEU A 109 -1.77 -8.05 -11.20
CA LEU A 109 -1.34 -8.34 -9.84
C LEU A 109 -1.09 -7.04 -9.08
N LEU A 110 -1.55 -6.96 -7.84
CA LEU A 110 -1.56 -5.69 -7.09
C LEU A 110 -0.18 -4.97 -7.03
N PRO A 111 0.98 -5.64 -6.87
CA PRO A 111 2.27 -4.94 -6.89
C PRO A 111 2.60 -4.24 -8.21
N GLU A 112 2.05 -4.72 -9.33
CA GLU A 112 2.26 -4.12 -10.67
C GLU A 112 1.66 -2.71 -10.78
N SER A 113 0.80 -2.31 -9.85
CA SER A 113 0.17 -0.99 -9.80
C SER A 113 1.05 0.10 -9.16
N MET A 114 2.19 -0.28 -8.59
CA MET A 114 3.05 0.65 -7.86
C MET A 114 4.34 0.92 -8.65
N GLY A 115 4.83 2.15 -8.54
CA GLY A 115 6.17 2.51 -8.97
C GLY A 115 7.22 2.08 -7.96
N SER A 116 8.47 2.34 -8.27
CA SER A 116 9.60 2.11 -7.37
C SER A 116 10.22 3.43 -6.90
N GLY A 117 11.01 3.36 -5.84
CA GLY A 117 11.68 4.50 -5.25
C GLY A 117 12.81 5.06 -6.11
N VAL A 118 13.13 6.31 -5.85
CA VAL A 118 14.30 7.02 -6.40
C VAL A 118 14.99 7.75 -5.27
N ALA A 119 16.29 7.83 -5.30
CA ALA A 119 17.09 8.62 -4.36
C ALA A 119 18.10 9.49 -5.08
N PHE A 120 18.22 10.73 -4.60
CA PHE A 120 19.38 11.58 -4.83
C PHE A 120 20.31 11.44 -3.63
N PHE A 121 21.57 11.14 -3.84
CA PHE A 121 22.60 11.07 -2.80
C PHE A 121 23.98 11.08 -3.44
N ASP A 122 24.94 11.56 -2.71
CA ASP A 122 26.35 11.62 -3.13
C ASP A 122 27.03 10.31 -2.70
N PHE A 123 27.03 9.29 -3.61
CA PHE A 123 27.51 7.96 -3.22
C PHE A 123 29.04 7.83 -3.22
N ASP A 124 29.76 8.67 -3.93
CA ASP A 124 31.23 8.64 -4.00
C ASP A 124 31.91 9.81 -3.30
N VAL A 125 31.10 10.65 -2.63
CA VAL A 125 31.51 11.76 -1.75
C VAL A 125 32.33 12.79 -2.54
N ASP A 126 31.95 13.06 -3.80
CA ASP A 126 32.58 14.06 -4.65
C ASP A 126 31.93 15.45 -4.58
N GLY A 127 30.77 15.56 -3.91
CA GLY A 127 30.01 16.78 -3.67
C GLY A 127 28.83 16.99 -4.59
N ASP A 128 28.66 16.14 -5.59
CA ASP A 128 27.56 16.18 -6.54
C ASP A 128 26.49 15.12 -6.21
N GLN A 129 25.22 15.42 -6.45
CA GLN A 129 24.15 14.47 -6.15
C GLN A 129 23.96 13.50 -7.30
N ASP A 130 24.11 12.23 -7.02
CA ASP A 130 23.90 11.10 -7.91
C ASP A 130 22.45 10.59 -7.86
N LEU A 131 22.11 9.64 -8.74
CA LEU A 131 20.76 9.08 -8.82
C LEU A 131 20.79 7.55 -8.67
N LEU A 132 19.90 7.06 -7.84
CA LEU A 132 19.56 5.63 -7.76
C LEU A 132 18.07 5.44 -8.05
N PHE A 133 17.77 4.70 -9.12
CA PHE A 133 16.42 4.25 -9.43
C PHE A 133 16.25 2.79 -9.00
N ILE A 134 15.30 2.52 -8.15
CA ILE A 134 14.92 1.15 -7.82
C ILE A 134 14.03 0.62 -8.94
N ASN A 135 14.21 -0.65 -9.30
CA ASN A 135 13.43 -1.28 -10.36
C ASN A 135 12.69 -2.51 -9.85
N GLY A 136 11.52 -2.75 -10.44
CA GLY A 136 10.92 -4.06 -10.42
C GLY A 136 11.58 -5.01 -11.43
N THR A 137 11.03 -6.18 -11.57
CA THR A 137 11.46 -7.18 -12.56
C THR A 137 10.29 -8.06 -12.94
N TRP A 138 10.43 -8.81 -14.03
CA TRP A 138 9.42 -9.79 -14.41
C TRP A 138 9.27 -10.86 -13.34
N TRP A 139 8.05 -11.32 -13.16
CA TRP A 139 7.77 -12.38 -12.20
C TRP A 139 8.43 -13.70 -12.60
N PRO A 140 8.97 -14.48 -11.66
CA PRO A 140 9.67 -15.74 -11.97
C PRO A 140 8.83 -16.74 -12.78
N TRP A 141 7.51 -16.76 -12.55
CA TRP A 141 6.58 -17.62 -13.29
C TRP A 141 6.37 -17.16 -14.73
N ASP A 142 6.55 -15.87 -15.03
CA ASP A 142 6.42 -15.32 -16.38
C ASP A 142 7.71 -15.48 -17.17
N ILE A 143 8.86 -15.25 -16.56
CA ILE A 143 10.17 -15.60 -17.15
C ILE A 143 10.20 -17.08 -17.54
N LYS A 144 9.68 -17.98 -16.69
CA LYS A 144 9.61 -19.40 -16.98
C LYS A 144 8.75 -19.73 -18.20
N LYS A 145 7.67 -18.96 -18.43
CA LYS A 145 6.76 -19.13 -19.59
C LYS A 145 7.30 -18.45 -20.86
N LYS A 146 7.98 -17.33 -20.69
CA LYS A 146 8.49 -16.44 -21.74
C LYS A 146 9.99 -16.17 -21.52
N PRO A 147 10.86 -17.12 -21.94
CA PRO A 147 12.31 -17.00 -21.68
C PRO A 147 13.00 -15.80 -22.36
N GLU A 148 12.31 -15.13 -23.26
CA GLU A 148 12.74 -13.86 -23.87
C GLU A 148 12.70 -12.69 -22.90
N LEU A 149 11.91 -12.76 -21.83
CA LEU A 149 11.88 -11.76 -20.76
C LEU A 149 13.15 -11.88 -19.92
N LYS A 150 13.98 -10.85 -19.98
CA LYS A 150 15.20 -10.81 -19.17
C LYS A 150 14.93 -10.04 -17.87
N PRO A 151 15.44 -10.53 -16.73
CA PRO A 151 15.38 -9.77 -15.49
C PRO A 151 15.95 -8.35 -15.66
N THR A 152 15.31 -7.37 -15.04
CA THR A 152 15.76 -6.00 -14.96
C THR A 152 16.37 -5.70 -13.61
N THR A 153 17.30 -4.76 -13.55
CA THR A 153 17.99 -4.32 -12.34
C THR A 153 17.65 -2.87 -12.02
N SER A 154 17.96 -2.44 -10.83
CA SER A 154 18.01 -1.01 -10.47
C SER A 154 19.04 -0.27 -11.33
N GLY A 155 19.00 1.05 -11.37
CA GLY A 155 19.94 1.89 -12.10
C GLY A 155 20.66 2.87 -11.19
N LEU A 156 22.00 2.80 -11.15
CA LEU A 156 22.85 3.76 -10.45
C LEU A 156 23.51 4.68 -11.50
N TYR A 157 23.31 5.98 -11.31
CA TYR A 157 23.81 7.01 -12.24
C TYR A 157 24.68 8.00 -11.48
N ARG A 158 25.94 8.12 -11.91
CA ARG A 158 26.89 9.10 -11.36
C ARG A 158 26.74 10.43 -12.07
N ASN A 159 26.63 11.52 -11.31
CA ASN A 159 26.66 12.89 -11.79
C ASN A 159 28.10 13.32 -12.14
N ASP A 160 28.29 14.05 -13.22
CA ASP A 160 29.60 14.64 -13.59
C ASP A 160 29.80 16.07 -13.06
N GLY A 161 28.89 16.55 -12.19
CA GLY A 161 28.90 17.91 -11.65
C GLY A 161 28.39 18.99 -12.62
N ASN A 162 28.00 18.62 -13.83
CA ASN A 162 27.42 19.54 -14.84
C ASN A 162 25.98 19.16 -15.19
N GLY A 163 25.35 18.22 -14.46
CA GLY A 163 24.03 17.73 -14.72
C GLY A 163 23.93 16.65 -15.80
N VAL A 164 25.04 16.02 -16.13
CA VAL A 164 25.12 14.85 -17.01
C VAL A 164 25.42 13.62 -16.17
N PHE A 165 24.67 12.56 -16.40
CA PHE A 165 24.73 11.33 -15.62
C PHE A 165 25.27 10.17 -16.45
N GLU A 166 26.12 9.36 -15.85
CA GLU A 166 26.67 8.13 -16.42
C GLU A 166 26.07 6.92 -15.70
N ASP A 167 25.52 5.96 -16.46
CA ASP A 167 25.08 4.68 -15.87
C ASP A 167 26.31 3.86 -15.43
N VAL A 168 26.47 3.74 -14.13
CA VAL A 168 27.54 2.98 -13.46
C VAL A 168 27.04 1.72 -12.76
N THR A 169 25.83 1.27 -13.09
CA THR A 169 25.16 0.12 -12.46
C THR A 169 25.98 -1.16 -12.58
N VAL A 170 26.49 -1.44 -13.79
CA VAL A 170 27.18 -2.70 -14.06
C VAL A 170 28.50 -2.78 -13.28
N GLY A 171 28.61 -3.79 -12.44
CA GLY A 171 29.76 -4.02 -11.58
C GLY A 171 29.84 -3.11 -10.36
N SER A 172 28.80 -2.30 -10.08
CA SER A 172 28.68 -1.57 -8.82
C SER A 172 28.34 -2.50 -7.64
N GLY A 173 27.78 -3.67 -7.90
CA GLY A 173 27.19 -4.58 -6.90
C GLY A 173 25.68 -4.42 -6.76
N LEU A 174 25.07 -3.42 -7.44
CA LEU A 174 23.63 -3.18 -7.50
C LEU A 174 22.96 -3.79 -8.74
N ASP A 175 23.73 -4.41 -9.62
CA ASP A 175 23.28 -5.09 -10.84
C ASP A 175 22.59 -6.43 -10.56
N VAL A 176 21.75 -6.45 -9.54
CA VAL A 176 20.99 -7.63 -9.06
C VAL A 176 19.49 -7.42 -9.28
N ALA A 177 18.86 -8.40 -9.94
CA ALA A 177 17.42 -8.36 -10.18
C ALA A 177 16.63 -8.80 -8.93
N PHE A 178 15.69 -7.97 -8.51
CA PHE A 178 14.69 -8.25 -7.48
C PHE A 178 13.47 -7.34 -7.71
N TYR A 179 12.34 -7.68 -7.11
CA TYR A 179 11.15 -6.84 -7.26
C TYR A 179 11.20 -5.69 -6.22
N GLY A 180 12.00 -4.68 -6.54
CA GLY A 180 12.24 -3.54 -5.67
C GLY A 180 11.05 -2.59 -5.60
N MET A 181 10.90 -1.92 -4.45
CA MET A 181 9.80 -1.00 -4.16
C MET A 181 10.31 0.38 -3.73
N GLY A 182 10.92 0.51 -2.59
CA GLY A 182 11.41 1.76 -2.03
C GLY A 182 12.91 1.72 -1.76
N VAL A 183 13.45 2.88 -1.39
CA VAL A 183 14.85 3.06 -1.02
C VAL A 183 14.97 3.99 0.18
N ALA A 184 15.88 3.68 1.09
CA ALA A 184 16.34 4.58 2.12
C ALA A 184 17.87 4.67 2.07
N ILE A 185 18.40 5.86 2.25
CA ILE A 185 19.84 6.15 2.25
C ILE A 185 20.25 6.56 3.67
N GLY A 186 21.37 6.04 4.15
CA GLY A 186 21.94 6.40 5.45
C GLY A 186 23.27 5.71 5.68
N ASP A 187 24.17 6.35 6.38
CA ASP A 187 25.44 5.78 6.85
C ASP A 187 25.15 4.96 8.11
N TYR A 188 24.83 3.65 7.93
CA TYR A 188 24.38 2.83 9.07
C TYR A 188 25.55 2.27 9.90
N ASP A 189 26.77 2.27 9.39
CA ASP A 189 27.94 1.78 10.11
C ASP A 189 28.94 2.89 10.48
N ASN A 190 28.55 4.16 10.28
CA ASN A 190 29.29 5.36 10.65
C ASN A 190 30.70 5.43 10.01
N ASP A 191 30.86 4.90 8.79
CA ASP A 191 32.14 4.96 8.07
C ASP A 191 32.30 6.22 7.20
N GLY A 192 31.27 7.04 7.13
CA GLY A 192 31.21 8.30 6.38
C GLY A 192 30.76 8.15 4.94
N LEU A 193 30.34 6.96 4.52
CA LEU A 193 29.80 6.67 3.19
C LEU A 193 28.30 6.37 3.28
N PRO A 194 27.46 6.93 2.40
CA PRO A 194 26.04 6.64 2.41
C PRO A 194 25.75 5.23 1.90
N ASP A 195 25.06 4.44 2.72
CA ASP A 195 24.61 3.09 2.40
C ASP A 195 23.17 3.07 1.87
N ILE A 196 22.74 1.92 1.34
CA ILE A 196 21.46 1.77 0.69
C ILE A 196 20.65 0.65 1.34
N TYR A 197 19.40 0.94 1.70
CA TYR A 197 18.41 -0.07 2.03
C TYR A 197 17.27 -0.06 1.00
N CYS A 198 17.04 -1.20 0.34
CA CYS A 198 15.99 -1.39 -0.64
C CYS A 198 14.88 -2.27 -0.08
N THR A 199 13.64 -1.77 -0.11
CA THR A 199 12.46 -2.58 0.17
C THR A 199 12.00 -3.34 -1.07
N ALA A 200 11.29 -4.46 -0.89
CA ALA A 200 10.91 -5.35 -1.98
C ALA A 200 9.60 -6.11 -1.72
N VAL A 201 9.05 -6.68 -2.77
CA VAL A 201 8.15 -7.83 -2.67
C VAL A 201 9.01 -9.07 -2.49
N GLY A 202 9.01 -9.63 -1.27
CA GLY A 202 9.96 -10.63 -0.81
C GLY A 202 11.07 -10.03 0.07
N SER A 203 12.25 -10.62 0.06
CA SER A 203 13.35 -10.16 0.91
C SER A 203 13.89 -8.79 0.51
N ASN A 204 13.96 -7.88 1.48
CA ASN A 204 14.62 -6.59 1.35
C ASN A 204 16.14 -6.75 1.23
N ARG A 205 16.83 -5.68 0.89
CA ARG A 205 18.29 -5.68 0.70
C ARG A 205 18.95 -4.50 1.40
N MET A 206 20.08 -4.78 2.06
CA MET A 206 21.00 -3.79 2.60
C MET A 206 22.30 -3.86 1.83
N TYR A 207 22.75 -2.73 1.30
CA TYR A 207 24.00 -2.63 0.59
C TYR A 207 24.90 -1.64 1.31
N ARG A 208 26.07 -2.13 1.73
CA ARG A 208 27.13 -1.28 2.27
C ARG A 208 27.90 -0.65 1.13
N ASN A 209 28.13 0.65 1.22
CA ASN A 209 29.02 1.38 0.34
C ASN A 209 30.50 1.06 0.69
N LEU A 210 31.30 0.78 -0.32
CA LEU A 210 32.74 0.48 -0.16
C LEU A 210 33.63 1.62 -0.69
N GLY A 211 32.99 2.73 -1.11
CA GLY A 211 33.65 3.78 -1.87
C GLY A 211 33.84 3.43 -3.35
N ASP A 212 34.29 4.38 -4.13
CA ASP A 212 34.55 4.25 -5.59
C ASP A 212 33.37 3.68 -6.38
N GLY A 213 32.13 3.95 -5.98
CA GLY A 213 30.90 3.44 -6.61
C GLY A 213 30.69 1.93 -6.49
N LYS A 214 31.21 1.31 -5.45
CA LYS A 214 31.09 -0.11 -5.17
C LYS A 214 30.25 -0.36 -3.92
N PHE A 215 29.35 -1.32 -4.03
CA PHE A 215 28.48 -1.74 -2.96
C PHE A 215 28.58 -3.24 -2.73
N THR A 216 28.36 -3.69 -1.50
CA THR A 216 28.30 -5.11 -1.15
C THR A 216 27.02 -5.41 -0.40
N ASP A 217 26.36 -6.52 -0.77
CA ASP A 217 25.15 -6.99 -0.08
C ASP A 217 25.49 -7.48 1.33
N THR A 218 25.06 -6.75 2.33
CA THR A 218 25.21 -7.06 3.75
C THR A 218 23.93 -7.53 4.41
N THR A 219 22.85 -7.73 3.66
CA THR A 219 21.51 -8.06 4.15
C THR A 219 21.51 -9.19 5.18
N GLY A 220 22.22 -10.28 4.88
CA GLY A 220 22.30 -11.44 5.76
C GLY A 220 23.10 -11.19 7.04
N VAL A 221 24.15 -10.35 6.98
CA VAL A 221 24.98 -9.95 8.12
C VAL A 221 24.20 -8.98 9.00
N ALA A 222 23.57 -7.98 8.38
CA ALA A 222 22.75 -6.97 9.06
C ALA A 222 21.44 -7.55 9.63
N ARG A 223 20.93 -8.67 9.11
CA ARG A 223 19.69 -9.35 9.55
C ARG A 223 18.42 -8.52 9.33
N VAL A 224 18.37 -7.75 8.25
CA VAL A 224 17.28 -6.82 7.93
C VAL A 224 16.47 -7.22 6.70
N ALA A 225 16.58 -8.49 6.26
CA ALA A 225 15.91 -8.99 5.08
C ALA A 225 14.36 -8.91 5.13
N GLY A 226 13.77 -8.85 6.34
CA GLY A 226 12.34 -9.09 6.50
C GLY A 226 11.97 -10.55 6.18
N GLY A 227 10.69 -10.80 5.93
CA GLY A 227 10.17 -12.13 5.56
C GLY A 227 10.13 -12.35 4.05
N GLU A 228 10.42 -13.56 3.60
CA GLU A 228 10.39 -13.94 2.17
C GLU A 228 9.02 -13.74 1.49
N ASN A 229 7.94 -13.67 2.27
CA ASN A 229 6.57 -13.48 1.80
C ASN A 229 5.99 -12.13 2.23
N GLU A 230 6.83 -11.20 2.64
CA GLU A 230 6.43 -9.84 2.96
C GLU A 230 6.47 -8.95 1.71
N TRP A 231 5.70 -7.90 1.78
CA TRP A 231 5.72 -6.84 0.80
C TRP A 231 6.05 -5.55 1.54
N SER A 232 7.33 -5.21 1.54
CA SER A 232 7.82 -3.96 2.09
C SER A 232 7.74 -2.85 1.03
N THR A 233 7.40 -1.64 1.44
CA THR A 233 7.11 -0.52 0.52
C THR A 233 8.05 0.65 0.70
N SER A 234 8.16 1.19 1.91
CA SER A 234 9.01 2.31 2.25
C SER A 234 9.85 1.98 3.47
N ALA A 235 10.96 2.66 3.64
CA ALA A 235 11.79 2.56 4.83
C ALA A 235 12.39 3.92 5.19
N ALA A 236 12.81 4.06 6.43
CA ALA A 236 13.54 5.23 6.89
C ALA A 236 14.59 4.85 7.92
N PHE A 237 15.77 5.44 7.80
CA PHE A 237 16.78 5.44 8.84
C PHE A 237 16.52 6.56 9.84
N ALA A 238 16.69 6.29 11.11
CA ALA A 238 16.56 7.27 12.19
C ALA A 238 17.23 6.77 13.46
N ASP A 239 17.89 7.62 14.19
CA ASP A 239 18.42 7.33 15.54
C ASP A 239 17.27 7.42 16.56
N ILE A 240 16.72 6.27 16.98
CA ILE A 240 15.52 6.23 17.84
C ILE A 240 15.87 6.26 19.35
N ASP A 241 17.10 6.03 19.73
CA ASP A 241 17.52 5.98 21.13
C ASP A 241 18.66 6.95 21.47
N ASN A 242 19.03 7.80 20.51
CA ASN A 242 20.04 8.87 20.62
C ASN A 242 21.44 8.32 20.99
N ASP A 243 21.80 7.14 20.46
CA ASP A 243 23.11 6.55 20.66
C ASP A 243 24.11 6.88 19.53
N GLY A 244 23.63 7.50 18.46
CA GLY A 244 24.41 7.95 17.31
C GLY A 244 24.44 6.95 16.16
N ASP A 245 23.83 5.76 16.31
CA ASP A 245 23.71 4.76 15.27
C ASP A 245 22.32 4.86 14.59
N LEU A 246 22.26 4.72 13.27
CA LEU A 246 20.99 4.78 12.55
C LEU A 246 20.24 3.46 12.66
N ASP A 247 19.06 3.50 13.26
CA ASP A 247 18.08 2.41 13.26
C ASP A 247 17.24 2.42 11.97
N LEU A 248 16.47 1.37 11.75
CA LEU A 248 15.73 1.19 10.50
C LEU A 248 14.25 0.85 10.75
N PHE A 249 13.37 1.74 10.30
CA PHE A 249 11.93 1.49 10.23
C PHE A 249 11.54 1.03 8.83
N VAL A 250 10.75 -0.05 8.72
CA VAL A 250 10.29 -0.61 7.43
C VAL A 250 8.78 -0.73 7.41
N CYS A 251 8.16 -0.12 6.41
CA CYS A 251 6.75 -0.22 6.11
C CYS A 251 6.45 -1.54 5.39
N ASN A 252 5.44 -2.27 5.86
CA ASN A 252 4.89 -3.43 5.18
C ASN A 252 3.42 -3.16 4.82
N TYR A 253 3.00 -3.59 3.62
CA TYR A 253 1.70 -3.20 3.07
C TYR A 253 0.59 -4.19 3.40
N VAL A 254 0.43 -5.20 2.58
CA VAL A 254 -0.60 -6.22 2.75
C VAL A 254 0.01 -7.62 2.65
N ARG A 255 -0.65 -8.58 3.26
CA ARG A 255 -0.33 -9.98 3.02
C ARG A 255 -0.74 -10.33 1.58
N TRP A 256 0.26 -10.53 0.75
CA TRP A 256 0.09 -10.77 -0.67
C TRP A 256 0.83 -12.04 -1.12
N SER A 257 0.25 -12.75 -2.05
CA SER A 257 0.90 -13.70 -2.94
C SER A 257 0.10 -13.75 -4.24
N ARG A 258 0.69 -14.31 -5.27
CA ARG A 258 0.00 -14.50 -6.55
C ARG A 258 -1.32 -15.27 -6.38
N GLU A 259 -1.33 -16.30 -5.54
CA GLU A 259 -2.51 -17.13 -5.26
C GLU A 259 -3.59 -16.33 -4.56
N ILE A 260 -3.24 -15.54 -3.55
CA ILE A 260 -4.19 -14.65 -2.85
C ILE A 260 -4.81 -13.65 -3.83
N ASP A 261 -4.00 -13.07 -4.71
CA ASP A 261 -4.49 -12.09 -5.70
C ASP A 261 -5.48 -12.74 -6.68
N PHE A 262 -5.21 -13.98 -7.13
CA PHE A 262 -6.15 -14.72 -7.96
C PHE A 262 -7.40 -15.20 -7.21
N GLU A 263 -7.31 -15.48 -5.91
CA GLU A 263 -8.48 -15.77 -5.06
C GLU A 263 -9.38 -14.54 -4.89
N VAL A 264 -8.79 -13.37 -4.68
CA VAL A 264 -9.51 -12.06 -4.64
C VAL A 264 -10.23 -11.82 -5.95
N ASN A 265 -9.58 -12.11 -7.08
CA ASN A 265 -10.12 -12.04 -8.44
C ASN A 265 -11.01 -10.80 -8.69
N TYR A 266 -10.49 -9.64 -8.33
CA TYR A 266 -11.24 -8.39 -8.44
C TYR A 266 -11.54 -8.05 -9.91
N THR A 267 -12.76 -7.55 -10.15
CA THR A 267 -13.21 -7.18 -11.48
C THR A 267 -13.94 -5.84 -11.48
N LEU A 268 -13.74 -5.08 -12.54
CA LEU A 268 -14.49 -3.86 -12.82
C LEU A 268 -15.46 -4.09 -13.98
N VAL A 269 -16.67 -3.53 -13.86
CA VAL A 269 -17.69 -3.64 -14.89
C VAL A 269 -17.22 -2.93 -16.16
N GLY A 270 -17.22 -3.64 -17.28
CA GLY A 270 -16.77 -3.11 -18.57
C GLY A 270 -15.28 -3.20 -18.83
N VAL A 271 -14.48 -3.62 -17.83
CA VAL A 271 -13.02 -3.80 -17.94
C VAL A 271 -12.64 -5.28 -17.82
N GLY A 272 -13.26 -6.01 -16.89
CA GLY A 272 -12.89 -7.38 -16.54
C GLY A 272 -11.99 -7.40 -15.32
N ARG A 273 -10.94 -8.28 -15.29
CA ARG A 273 -10.00 -8.33 -14.18
C ARG A 273 -9.26 -7.01 -14.04
N ALA A 274 -9.17 -6.52 -12.82
CA ALA A 274 -8.55 -5.26 -12.44
C ALA A 274 -7.76 -5.42 -11.15
N TYR A 275 -6.96 -4.43 -10.81
CA TYR A 275 -6.20 -4.42 -9.56
C TYR A 275 -7.12 -4.42 -8.35
N GLY A 276 -6.95 -5.38 -7.44
CA GLY A 276 -7.78 -5.51 -6.25
C GLY A 276 -7.53 -4.36 -5.26
N PRO A 277 -8.59 -3.77 -4.67
CA PRO A 277 -8.39 -2.76 -3.65
C PRO A 277 -7.78 -3.39 -2.37
N PRO A 278 -6.95 -2.64 -1.63
CA PRO A 278 -6.28 -3.15 -0.44
C PRO A 278 -7.22 -3.62 0.67
N THR A 279 -8.49 -3.21 0.63
CA THR A 279 -9.54 -3.70 1.54
C THR A 279 -9.83 -5.18 1.39
N ASN A 280 -9.48 -5.78 0.26
CA ASN A 280 -9.64 -7.23 0.01
C ASN A 280 -8.46 -8.06 0.52
N PHE A 281 -7.40 -7.43 0.99
CA PHE A 281 -6.20 -8.08 1.50
C PHE A 281 -6.05 -7.84 3.00
N GLN A 282 -5.46 -8.80 3.69
CA GLN A 282 -5.14 -8.67 5.10
C GLN A 282 -3.97 -7.70 5.30
N GLY A 283 -4.04 -6.85 6.32
CA GLY A 283 -2.92 -6.00 6.72
C GLY A 283 -1.76 -6.79 7.32
N THR A 284 -0.66 -6.09 7.55
CA THR A 284 0.61 -6.62 8.06
C THR A 284 1.04 -5.87 9.32
N PHE A 285 2.31 -5.97 9.70
CA PHE A 285 2.96 -5.15 10.69
C PHE A 285 4.15 -4.44 10.07
N PRO A 286 4.45 -3.19 10.44
CA PRO A 286 5.75 -2.60 10.15
C PRO A 286 6.84 -3.29 10.96
N SER A 287 8.07 -3.16 10.51
CA SER A 287 9.25 -3.65 11.23
C SER A 287 10.11 -2.50 11.72
N LEU A 288 10.71 -2.67 12.89
CA LEU A 288 11.69 -1.75 13.48
C LEU A 288 12.91 -2.54 13.90
N PHE A 289 14.02 -2.21 13.30
CA PHE A 289 15.32 -2.85 13.56
C PHE A 289 16.23 -1.84 14.26
N ARG A 290 16.64 -2.16 15.48
CA ARG A 290 17.63 -1.37 16.20
C ARG A 290 19.01 -1.75 15.73
N ASN A 291 19.85 -0.77 15.44
CA ASN A 291 21.26 -0.96 15.17
C ASN A 291 22.01 -1.30 16.48
N ASP A 292 22.84 -2.32 16.45
CA ASP A 292 23.62 -2.76 17.62
C ASP A 292 25.08 -2.24 17.58
N GLY A 293 25.41 -1.32 16.64
CA GLY A 293 26.68 -0.62 16.52
C GLY A 293 27.81 -1.40 15.83
N ASP A 294 27.58 -2.61 15.31
CA ASP A 294 28.58 -3.43 14.61
C ASP A 294 28.12 -3.88 13.21
N GLY A 295 27.26 -3.06 12.57
CA GLY A 295 26.66 -3.36 11.27
C GLY A 295 25.59 -4.46 11.33
N LYS A 296 25.07 -4.76 12.51
CA LYS A 296 24.00 -5.71 12.75
C LYS A 296 22.82 -5.05 13.43
N PHE A 297 21.65 -5.56 13.13
CA PHE A 297 20.41 -5.06 13.67
C PHE A 297 19.68 -6.13 14.47
N THR A 298 18.97 -5.69 15.48
CA THR A 298 18.03 -6.52 16.25
C THR A 298 16.59 -6.08 15.94
N ASP A 299 15.75 -7.02 15.53
CA ASP A 299 14.30 -6.77 15.36
C ASP A 299 13.66 -6.54 16.72
N ILE A 300 13.23 -5.29 16.96
CA ILE A 300 12.54 -4.85 18.18
C ILE A 300 11.06 -4.54 17.93
N SER A 301 10.52 -4.82 16.77
CA SER A 301 9.16 -4.43 16.33
C SER A 301 8.09 -4.74 17.37
N GLN A 302 8.11 -5.94 17.93
CA GLN A 302 7.14 -6.35 18.95
C GLN A 302 7.40 -5.67 20.30
N SER A 303 8.64 -5.64 20.76
CA SER A 303 9.01 -5.04 22.06
C SER A 303 8.86 -3.52 22.05
N ALA A 304 9.13 -2.89 20.91
CA ALA A 304 8.94 -1.46 20.70
C ALA A 304 7.47 -1.03 20.68
N GLY A 305 6.53 -1.97 20.51
CA GLY A 305 5.09 -1.69 20.53
C GLY A 305 4.53 -1.12 19.24
N ILE A 306 5.23 -1.28 18.09
CA ILE A 306 4.75 -0.77 16.80
C ILE A 306 3.82 -1.75 16.06
N GLN A 307 3.65 -2.98 16.54
CA GLN A 307 2.79 -4.00 15.93
C GLN A 307 1.32 -3.83 16.32
N ILE A 308 0.62 -2.95 15.66
CA ILE A 308 -0.77 -2.61 15.97
C ILE A 308 -1.74 -3.66 15.44
N ARG A 309 -2.66 -4.10 16.31
CA ARG A 309 -3.70 -5.08 16.01
C ARG A 309 -5.10 -4.48 16.13
N SER A 310 -5.99 -4.92 15.26
CA SER A 310 -7.41 -4.61 15.40
C SER A 310 -7.94 -5.06 16.75
N SER A 311 -8.60 -4.17 17.48
CA SER A 311 -9.22 -4.49 18.77
C SER A 311 -10.28 -5.58 18.64
N ALA A 312 -11.01 -5.61 17.52
CA ALA A 312 -12.10 -6.53 17.24
C ALA A 312 -11.62 -7.89 16.74
N THR A 313 -10.74 -7.92 15.73
CA THR A 313 -10.35 -9.16 15.03
C THR A 313 -8.99 -9.70 15.45
N LYS A 314 -8.20 -8.90 16.18
CA LYS A 314 -6.79 -9.19 16.53
C LYS A 314 -5.85 -9.34 15.32
N ALA A 315 -6.34 -9.11 14.11
CA ALA A 315 -5.53 -9.13 12.90
C ALA A 315 -4.57 -7.94 12.88
N PRO A 316 -3.42 -8.06 12.18
CA PRO A 316 -2.54 -6.93 11.88
C PRO A 316 -3.30 -5.81 11.18
N MET A 317 -3.00 -4.55 11.52
CA MET A 317 -3.74 -3.41 10.99
C MET A 317 -2.97 -2.63 9.94
N ALA A 318 -1.65 -2.64 9.96
CA ALA A 318 -0.88 -1.82 9.04
C ALA A 318 -1.13 -2.21 7.58
N LYS A 319 -1.25 -1.18 6.76
CA LYS A 319 -1.17 -1.21 5.29
C LYS A 319 -0.30 -0.04 4.88
N SER A 320 0.93 -0.07 5.34
CA SER A 320 1.82 1.08 5.31
C SER A 320 2.43 1.24 3.93
N LEU A 321 2.37 2.46 3.37
CA LEU A 321 2.96 2.82 2.08
C LEU A 321 4.06 3.87 2.22
N GLY A 322 4.01 4.72 3.24
CA GLY A 322 5.02 5.73 3.50
C GLY A 322 5.28 5.94 4.99
N VAL A 323 6.48 6.37 5.34
CA VAL A 323 6.89 6.73 6.69
C VAL A 323 7.72 8.01 6.67
N ALA A 324 7.46 8.89 7.64
CA ALA A 324 8.25 10.09 7.90
C ALA A 324 8.78 10.05 9.35
N PRO A 325 10.10 9.95 9.55
CA PRO A 325 10.72 10.16 10.85
C PRO A 325 10.75 11.66 11.17
N VAL A 326 10.31 12.04 12.35
CA VAL A 326 10.23 13.45 12.76
C VAL A 326 10.09 13.57 14.26
N ASP A 327 10.73 14.55 14.88
CA ASP A 327 10.45 14.96 16.26
C ASP A 327 9.20 15.84 16.28
N LEU A 328 8.04 15.24 16.59
CA LEU A 328 6.74 15.88 16.49
C LEU A 328 6.50 16.97 17.55
N ASP A 329 7.07 16.82 18.73
CA ASP A 329 6.84 17.69 19.88
C ASP A 329 8.10 18.44 20.36
N GLU A 330 9.18 18.40 19.57
CA GLU A 330 10.47 19.06 19.85
C GLU A 330 11.10 18.60 21.16
N ASP A 331 10.94 17.32 21.50
CA ASP A 331 11.49 16.76 22.74
C ASP A 331 12.88 16.13 22.56
N GLY A 332 13.43 16.18 21.33
CA GLY A 332 14.75 15.68 20.94
C GLY A 332 14.78 14.19 20.62
N TRP A 333 13.62 13.53 20.46
CA TRP A 333 13.50 12.11 20.12
C TRP A 333 12.65 11.92 18.87
N VAL A 334 13.13 11.04 17.98
CA VAL A 334 12.44 10.79 16.71
C VAL A 334 11.17 9.99 16.94
N ASP A 335 10.08 10.50 16.39
CA ASP A 335 8.78 9.85 16.25
C ASP A 335 8.59 9.38 14.81
N PHE A 336 7.56 8.59 14.54
CA PHE A 336 7.21 8.19 13.18
C PHE A 336 5.75 8.50 12.86
N VAL A 337 5.52 9.10 11.69
CA VAL A 337 4.20 9.19 11.08
C VAL A 337 4.15 8.21 9.91
N VAL A 338 3.15 7.33 9.90
CA VAL A 338 3.01 6.27 8.90
C VAL A 338 1.72 6.44 8.14
N ALA A 339 1.82 6.63 6.84
CA ALA A 339 0.69 6.67 5.91
C ALA A 339 0.21 5.24 5.65
N ASN A 340 -1.06 4.97 5.97
CA ASN A 340 -1.67 3.67 5.80
C ASN A 340 -2.84 3.73 4.80
N ASP A 341 -2.81 2.85 3.83
CA ASP A 341 -3.85 2.77 2.82
C ASP A 341 -5.11 2.07 3.37
N THR A 342 -6.25 2.77 3.32
CA THR A 342 -7.59 2.28 3.73
C THR A 342 -7.74 1.84 5.21
N VAL A 343 -6.76 2.15 6.03
CA VAL A 343 -6.83 2.06 7.49
C VAL A 343 -6.30 3.37 8.09
N HIS A 344 -6.45 3.59 9.41
CA HIS A 344 -5.99 4.86 9.98
C HIS A 344 -4.47 4.99 9.92
N ASN A 345 -3.99 6.20 9.70
CA ASN A 345 -2.56 6.50 9.76
C ASN A 345 -2.06 6.32 11.20
N PHE A 346 -0.82 5.85 11.33
CA PHE A 346 -0.22 5.73 12.66
C PHE A 346 0.68 6.92 12.97
N VAL A 347 0.71 7.26 14.25
CA VAL A 347 1.68 8.17 14.84
C VAL A 347 2.33 7.43 16.01
N PHE A 348 3.57 7.03 15.84
CA PHE A 348 4.33 6.36 16.88
C PHE A 348 5.17 7.38 17.65
N LYS A 349 4.68 7.80 18.82
CA LYS A 349 5.40 8.69 19.73
C LYS A 349 6.45 7.92 20.50
N ASN A 350 7.70 8.33 20.41
CA ASN A 350 8.82 7.76 21.15
C ASN A 350 8.67 8.04 22.66
N LYS A 351 8.84 7.01 23.48
CA LYS A 351 8.79 7.11 24.95
C LYS A 351 10.18 7.20 25.60
N LYS A 352 11.23 7.40 24.82
CA LYS A 352 12.61 7.56 25.31
C LYS A 352 13.17 6.34 26.05
N ASN A 353 12.65 5.18 25.76
CA ASN A 353 13.02 3.92 26.41
C ASN A 353 13.01 2.73 25.45
N GLY A 354 13.16 2.99 24.15
CA GLY A 354 13.11 1.98 23.09
C GLY A 354 11.70 1.47 22.80
N THR A 355 10.64 2.15 23.30
CA THR A 355 9.24 1.79 23.01
C THR A 355 8.44 3.00 22.52
N PHE A 356 7.36 2.72 21.79
CA PHE A 356 6.51 3.75 21.20
C PHE A 356 5.06 3.62 21.69
N SER A 357 4.33 4.73 21.61
CA SER A 357 2.88 4.75 21.80
C SER A 357 2.20 5.13 20.48
N GLU A 358 1.25 4.32 20.02
CA GLU A 358 0.43 4.68 18.86
C GLU A 358 -0.58 5.77 19.26
N MET A 359 -0.56 6.91 18.57
CA MET A 359 -1.33 8.11 18.87
C MET A 359 -2.12 8.64 17.66
N GLY A 360 -2.16 7.97 16.53
CA GLY A 360 -2.78 8.46 15.30
C GLY A 360 -4.23 8.93 15.50
N GLY A 361 -5.02 8.17 16.25
CA GLY A 361 -6.39 8.55 16.57
C GLY A 361 -6.50 9.77 17.51
N ILE A 362 -5.55 9.95 18.42
CA ILE A 362 -5.55 11.06 19.40
C ILE A 362 -4.95 12.30 18.78
N SER A 363 -3.92 12.14 17.97
CA SER A 363 -3.22 13.26 17.33
C SER A 363 -4.07 13.98 16.25
N GLY A 364 -5.09 13.33 15.72
CA GLY A 364 -5.89 13.84 14.61
C GLY A 364 -5.37 13.44 13.22
N ILE A 365 -4.16 12.85 13.11
CA ILE A 365 -3.59 12.41 11.82
C ILE A 365 -4.21 11.09 11.33
N GLY A 366 -4.73 10.28 12.24
CA GLY A 366 -5.26 8.95 11.91
C GLY A 366 -6.47 8.96 10.97
N PHE A 367 -7.20 10.06 10.90
CA PHE A 367 -8.47 10.16 10.18
C PHE A 367 -8.63 11.52 9.50
N ASP A 368 -9.53 11.60 8.53
CA ASP A 368 -9.96 12.87 7.98
C ASP A 368 -10.89 13.66 8.95
N ASN A 369 -11.23 14.90 8.60
CA ASN A 369 -12.12 15.76 9.42
C ASN A 369 -13.54 15.18 9.64
N ASN A 370 -13.89 14.08 8.95
CA ASN A 370 -15.17 13.36 9.11
C ASN A 370 -15.00 12.03 9.86
N GLY A 371 -13.80 11.74 10.39
CA GLY A 371 -13.47 10.50 11.08
C GLY A 371 -13.34 9.29 10.14
N LYS A 372 -13.04 9.49 8.86
CA LYS A 372 -12.86 8.41 7.88
C LYS A 372 -11.38 8.16 7.63
N VAL A 373 -11.05 6.92 7.34
CA VAL A 373 -9.75 6.52 6.78
C VAL A 373 -9.71 6.87 5.30
N ARG A 374 -8.51 7.12 4.77
CA ARG A 374 -8.26 7.40 3.35
C ARG A 374 -7.28 6.38 2.77
N GLY A 375 -7.15 6.38 1.45
CA GLY A 375 -6.09 5.65 0.74
C GLY A 375 -4.79 6.43 0.76
N ALA A 376 -4.13 6.45 1.92
CA ALA A 376 -2.92 7.24 2.14
C ALA A 376 -1.68 6.53 1.60
N MET A 377 -0.79 7.29 0.90
CA MET A 377 0.37 6.77 0.19
C MET A 377 1.64 7.56 0.52
N GLY A 378 2.08 8.45 -0.37
CA GLY A 378 3.25 9.29 -0.11
C GLY A 378 3.05 10.24 1.06
N ILE A 379 4.09 10.48 1.83
CA ILE A 379 4.08 11.32 3.02
C ILE A 379 5.37 12.12 3.10
N ASP A 380 5.24 13.37 3.51
CA ASP A 380 6.38 14.21 3.87
C ASP A 380 5.99 15.23 4.95
N VAL A 381 7.00 15.80 5.62
CA VAL A 381 6.80 16.67 6.78
C VAL A 381 7.66 17.92 6.65
N ALA A 382 7.05 19.09 6.80
CA ALA A 382 7.75 20.37 6.72
C ALA A 382 7.18 21.47 7.61
N ARG A 383 7.99 22.46 7.92
CA ARG A 383 7.56 23.74 8.52
C ARG A 383 7.22 24.76 7.42
N PHE A 384 6.25 24.41 6.59
CA PHE A 384 5.90 25.18 5.38
C PHE A 384 5.40 26.61 5.64
N ARG A 385 5.01 26.93 6.88
CA ARG A 385 4.58 28.29 7.26
C ARG A 385 5.71 29.17 7.78
N ASN A 386 6.94 28.69 7.82
CA ASN A 386 8.08 29.35 8.45
C ASN A 386 7.79 29.80 9.91
N ASP A 387 6.92 29.08 10.60
CA ASP A 387 6.61 29.22 12.02
C ASP A 387 6.92 27.90 12.76
N LYS A 388 6.44 27.76 13.99
CA LYS A 388 6.63 26.53 14.78
C LYS A 388 5.68 25.39 14.37
N ALA A 389 4.66 25.68 13.57
CA ALA A 389 3.70 24.66 13.18
C ALA A 389 4.35 23.67 12.21
N LEU A 390 4.19 22.41 12.51
CA LEU A 390 4.61 21.31 11.66
C LEU A 390 3.46 20.93 10.74
N GLY A 391 3.73 20.77 9.44
CA GLY A 391 2.80 20.25 8.46
C GLY A 391 3.15 18.83 8.06
N VAL A 392 2.18 17.93 8.10
CA VAL A 392 2.29 16.56 7.58
C VAL A 392 1.41 16.47 6.34
N GLY A 393 2.05 16.40 5.18
CA GLY A 393 1.40 16.21 3.89
C GLY A 393 1.25 14.73 3.57
N ILE A 394 0.04 14.28 3.17
CA ILE A 394 -0.19 12.89 2.75
C ILE A 394 -0.96 12.88 1.43
N GLY A 395 -0.37 12.22 0.41
CA GLY A 395 -1.02 11.91 -0.84
C GLY A 395 -2.08 10.83 -0.67
N ASN A 396 -3.28 11.02 -1.22
CA ASN A 396 -4.36 10.06 -1.10
C ASN A 396 -4.85 9.57 -2.47
N PHE A 397 -5.62 8.50 -2.47
CA PHE A 397 -6.21 7.89 -3.66
C PHE A 397 -7.12 8.87 -4.43
N ALA A 398 -7.43 8.54 -5.67
CA ALA A 398 -8.36 9.31 -6.51
C ALA A 398 -9.71 9.55 -5.80
N ASN A 399 -10.30 10.73 -6.01
CA ASN A 399 -11.50 11.24 -5.34
C ASN A 399 -11.32 11.60 -3.85
N GLU A 400 -10.11 11.49 -3.33
CA GLU A 400 -9.72 11.95 -2.00
C GLU A 400 -8.72 13.11 -2.15
N MET A 401 -8.87 14.15 -1.33
CA MET A 401 -7.93 15.28 -1.34
C MET A 401 -6.60 14.87 -0.71
N ILE A 402 -5.50 15.57 -1.05
CA ILE A 402 -4.32 15.59 -0.20
C ILE A 402 -4.79 15.87 1.23
N ALA A 403 -4.21 15.19 2.22
CA ALA A 403 -4.32 15.62 3.59
C ALA A 403 -3.14 16.53 3.93
N LEU A 404 -3.40 17.64 4.62
CA LEU A 404 -2.36 18.51 5.15
C LEU A 404 -2.65 18.78 6.62
N TYR A 405 -2.15 17.89 7.45
CA TYR A 405 -2.32 18.00 8.90
C TYR A 405 -1.34 18.99 9.46
N VAL A 406 -1.84 20.01 10.15
CA VAL A 406 -1.02 21.08 10.72
C VAL A 406 -1.11 21.04 12.25
N SER A 407 0.04 21.04 12.92
CA SER A 407 0.11 21.01 14.37
C SER A 407 -0.49 22.28 14.98
N THR A 408 -1.12 22.14 16.15
CA THR A 408 -1.73 23.28 16.84
C THR A 408 -0.70 24.06 17.65
N PRO A 409 -0.79 25.40 17.75
CA PRO A 409 0.23 26.22 18.42
C PRO A 409 0.46 25.88 19.90
N ASN A 410 -0.57 25.33 20.58
CA ASN A 410 -0.53 25.06 22.01
C ASN A 410 -0.25 23.58 22.35
N ASN A 411 -0.29 22.71 21.36
CA ASN A 411 -0.01 21.28 21.51
C ASN A 411 0.47 20.71 20.19
N GLN A 412 1.75 20.51 20.05
CA GLN A 412 2.39 20.04 18.82
C GLN A 412 2.01 18.60 18.42
N LEU A 413 1.48 17.80 19.38
CA LEU A 413 0.96 16.46 19.09
C LEU A 413 -0.51 16.44 18.65
N LEU A 414 -1.18 17.61 18.54
CA LEU A 414 -2.54 17.72 18.01
C LEU A 414 -2.52 18.40 16.66
N PHE A 415 -3.11 17.76 15.68
CA PHE A 415 -3.13 18.18 14.29
C PHE A 415 -4.57 18.36 13.79
N THR A 416 -4.72 19.26 12.82
CA THR A 416 -5.98 19.47 12.08
C THR A 416 -5.70 19.34 10.59
N ASP A 417 -6.57 18.68 9.83
CA ASP A 417 -6.46 18.64 8.36
C ASP A 417 -6.89 20.00 7.78
N ASN A 418 -5.91 20.77 7.38
CA ASN A 418 -6.05 22.11 6.82
C ASN A 418 -5.98 22.13 5.28
N ALA A 419 -6.05 20.99 4.61
CA ALA A 419 -5.89 20.91 3.15
C ALA A 419 -6.79 21.86 2.37
N ILE A 420 -8.03 22.09 2.82
CA ILE A 420 -8.97 23.02 2.18
C ILE A 420 -8.57 24.47 2.45
N THR A 421 -8.24 24.81 3.70
CA THR A 421 -7.90 26.19 4.09
C THR A 421 -6.54 26.62 3.57
N GLU A 422 -5.62 25.68 3.39
CA GLU A 422 -4.31 25.91 2.79
C GLU A 422 -4.31 25.81 1.26
N GLY A 423 -5.42 25.47 0.62
CA GLY A 423 -5.55 25.50 -0.83
C GLY A 423 -5.12 24.24 -1.59
N VAL A 424 -4.51 23.26 -0.94
CA VAL A 424 -4.05 22.02 -1.63
C VAL A 424 -5.18 21.02 -1.87
N GLY A 425 -6.25 21.07 -1.07
CA GLY A 425 -7.30 20.05 -1.08
C GLY A 425 -8.12 20.01 -2.36
N PRO A 426 -8.81 21.09 -2.76
CA PRO A 426 -9.76 21.08 -3.87
C PRO A 426 -9.16 20.61 -5.19
N ASP A 427 -8.01 21.14 -5.58
CA ASP A 427 -7.36 20.87 -6.88
C ASP A 427 -6.72 19.50 -6.95
N SER A 428 -6.38 18.90 -5.79
CA SER A 428 -5.79 17.56 -5.72
C SER A 428 -6.82 16.43 -5.75
N ARG A 429 -8.11 16.72 -5.57
CA ARG A 429 -9.13 15.71 -5.25
C ARG A 429 -9.30 14.62 -6.30
N LEU A 430 -9.27 14.97 -7.58
CA LEU A 430 -9.52 14.02 -8.66
C LEU A 430 -8.31 13.17 -9.01
N LEU A 431 -7.12 13.57 -8.61
CA LEU A 431 -5.88 12.89 -8.93
C LEU A 431 -5.56 11.80 -7.90
N LEU A 432 -4.85 10.78 -8.34
CA LEU A 432 -4.30 9.72 -7.50
C LEU A 432 -2.82 10.05 -7.26
N LYS A 433 -2.44 10.27 -6.00
CA LYS A 433 -1.14 10.81 -5.59
C LYS A 433 -0.30 9.71 -4.92
N PHE A 434 0.69 9.16 -5.64
CA PHE A 434 1.64 8.21 -5.07
C PHE A 434 2.80 8.88 -4.35
N GLY A 435 3.42 9.87 -4.97
CA GLY A 435 4.51 10.63 -4.36
C GLY A 435 4.04 12.00 -3.90
N LEU A 436 4.61 12.47 -2.79
CA LEU A 436 4.39 13.80 -2.25
C LEU A 436 5.63 14.22 -1.48
N PHE A 437 6.13 15.44 -1.71
CA PHE A 437 7.21 16.02 -0.92
C PHE A 437 7.18 17.55 -0.93
N PHE A 438 7.75 18.12 0.12
CA PHE A 438 7.96 19.57 0.26
C PHE A 438 9.35 19.96 -0.23
N PHE A 439 9.45 21.08 -0.93
CA PHE A 439 10.71 21.68 -1.34
C PHE A 439 10.47 23.14 -1.74
N ASP A 440 11.51 23.94 -1.75
CA ASP A 440 11.47 25.34 -2.14
C ASP A 440 11.93 25.43 -3.61
N TYR A 441 10.96 25.42 -4.57
CA TYR A 441 11.32 25.32 -6.00
C TYR A 441 11.74 26.67 -6.60
N ASP A 442 11.27 27.78 -6.04
CA ASP A 442 11.59 29.13 -6.53
C ASP A 442 12.61 29.87 -5.67
N LEU A 443 13.14 29.20 -4.65
CA LEU A 443 14.18 29.66 -3.72
C LEU A 443 13.78 30.93 -2.96
N ASP A 444 12.50 31.06 -2.63
CA ASP A 444 11.96 32.18 -1.88
C ASP A 444 12.01 31.98 -0.35
N GLY A 445 12.41 30.79 0.09
CA GLY A 445 12.55 30.39 1.49
C GLY A 445 11.26 29.79 2.09
N TRP A 446 10.21 29.55 1.29
CA TRP A 446 8.99 28.87 1.72
C TRP A 446 8.93 27.48 1.07
N GLN A 447 8.45 26.50 1.83
CA GLN A 447 8.36 25.13 1.31
C GLN A 447 7.10 24.97 0.44
N ASP A 448 7.29 24.68 -0.82
CA ASP A 448 6.26 24.32 -1.78
C ASP A 448 5.91 22.84 -1.69
N LEU A 449 4.90 22.41 -2.43
CA LEU A 449 4.47 21.03 -2.40
C LEU A 449 4.36 20.46 -3.82
N LEU A 450 5.06 19.35 -4.07
CA LEU A 450 4.94 18.61 -5.33
C LEU A 450 4.26 17.26 -5.10
N THR A 451 3.41 16.85 -6.05
CA THR A 451 2.85 15.51 -6.08
C THR A 451 3.08 14.85 -7.43
N SER A 452 3.49 13.58 -7.42
CA SER A 452 3.48 12.71 -8.59
C SER A 452 2.15 11.96 -8.64
N ASN A 453 1.47 12.06 -9.80
CA ASN A 453 0.10 11.56 -9.96
C ASN A 453 0.02 10.54 -11.09
N GLY A 454 -0.86 9.56 -10.94
CA GLY A 454 -1.14 8.56 -11.96
C GLY A 454 -2.17 7.55 -11.47
N HIS A 455 -3.13 7.16 -12.31
CA HIS A 455 -4.09 6.14 -11.92
C HIS A 455 -3.53 4.74 -12.18
N LEU A 456 -3.84 3.78 -11.30
CA LEU A 456 -3.36 2.40 -11.43
C LEU A 456 -4.10 1.59 -12.53
N GLU A 457 -5.31 1.97 -12.91
CA GLU A 457 -6.10 1.25 -13.92
C GLU A 457 -6.11 2.00 -15.25
N GLU A 458 -5.52 1.40 -16.28
CA GLU A 458 -5.39 1.99 -17.62
C GLU A 458 -6.74 2.34 -18.26
N GLU A 459 -7.75 1.52 -17.99
CA GLU A 459 -9.09 1.67 -18.57
C GLU A 459 -10.07 2.40 -17.65
N ILE A 460 -9.57 3.12 -16.64
CA ILE A 460 -10.40 3.81 -15.64
C ILE A 460 -11.46 4.71 -16.26
N THR A 461 -11.20 5.33 -17.39
CA THR A 461 -12.13 6.21 -18.11
C THR A 461 -13.43 5.48 -18.53
N LYS A 462 -13.37 4.14 -18.70
CA LYS A 462 -14.57 3.32 -18.99
C LYS A 462 -15.46 3.19 -17.76
N VAL A 463 -14.89 3.27 -16.57
CA VAL A 463 -15.57 3.11 -15.27
C VAL A 463 -15.99 4.48 -14.72
N GLN A 464 -15.08 5.45 -14.78
CA GLN A 464 -15.27 6.80 -14.27
C GLN A 464 -14.72 7.83 -15.26
N LYS A 465 -15.61 8.54 -15.95
CA LYS A 465 -15.26 9.48 -17.02
C LYS A 465 -14.42 10.68 -16.57
N SER A 466 -14.51 11.04 -15.30
CA SER A 466 -13.72 12.14 -14.70
C SER A 466 -12.29 11.75 -14.34
N GLN A 467 -11.91 10.47 -14.52
CA GLN A 467 -10.59 9.96 -14.25
C GLN A 467 -9.83 9.66 -15.55
N SER A 468 -8.51 9.82 -15.50
CA SER A 468 -7.58 9.39 -16.56
C SER A 468 -6.48 8.52 -15.97
N TYR A 469 -5.91 7.63 -16.77
CA TYR A 469 -4.75 6.83 -16.38
C TYR A 469 -3.51 7.71 -16.23
N ALA A 470 -3.13 8.39 -17.31
CA ALA A 470 -2.06 9.37 -17.27
C ALA A 470 -2.55 10.66 -16.59
N GLN A 471 -1.88 11.05 -15.53
CA GLN A 471 -2.17 12.26 -14.76
C GLN A 471 -0.88 13.06 -14.60
N SER A 472 -0.96 14.37 -14.82
CA SER A 472 0.19 15.26 -14.65
C SER A 472 0.55 15.40 -13.17
N ALA A 473 1.84 15.56 -12.87
CA ALA A 473 2.27 16.03 -11.57
C ALA A 473 1.60 17.39 -11.24
N GLN A 474 1.42 17.67 -9.96
CA GLN A 474 0.95 18.98 -9.49
C GLN A 474 2.01 19.63 -8.61
N LEU A 475 2.32 20.88 -8.94
CA LEU A 475 3.11 21.76 -8.11
C LEU A 475 2.18 22.79 -7.44
N PHE A 476 2.30 22.94 -6.14
CA PHE A 476 1.59 23.90 -5.33
C PHE A 476 2.60 24.89 -4.77
N TRP A 477 2.55 26.12 -5.28
CA TRP A 477 3.35 27.23 -4.78
C TRP A 477 2.85 27.70 -3.43
N ASN A 478 3.73 27.84 -2.47
CA ASN A 478 3.43 28.42 -1.17
C ASN A 478 3.45 29.95 -1.25
N CYS A 479 2.33 30.58 -1.05
CA CYS A 479 2.18 32.04 -1.19
C CYS A 479 2.93 32.87 -0.15
N GLY A 480 3.71 32.25 0.73
CA GLY A 480 4.63 32.94 1.65
C GLY A 480 3.99 33.93 2.62
N GLY A 481 2.72 33.74 3.00
CA GLY A 481 2.03 34.69 3.87
C GLY A 481 1.83 36.08 3.25
N THR A 482 1.95 36.23 1.93
CA THR A 482 1.64 37.48 1.23
C THR A 482 0.19 37.94 1.49
N PRO A 483 -0.16 39.23 1.28
CA PRO A 483 -1.55 39.69 1.41
C PRO A 483 -2.55 38.97 0.50
N ALA A 484 -2.10 38.23 -0.48
CA ALA A 484 -2.89 37.28 -1.28
C ALA A 484 -3.52 36.15 -0.46
N LYS A 485 -3.22 36.08 0.84
CA LYS A 485 -3.88 35.27 1.87
C LYS A 485 -3.51 33.80 1.90
N GLY A 486 -2.29 33.53 2.29
CA GLY A 486 -1.91 32.31 2.98
C GLY A 486 -2.28 30.99 2.31
N GLY A 487 -1.35 30.05 2.30
CA GLY A 487 -1.57 28.74 1.75
C GLY A 487 -0.96 28.59 0.36
N PHE A 488 -1.43 27.57 -0.34
CA PHE A 488 -0.87 27.12 -1.61
C PHE A 488 -1.74 27.49 -2.81
N ALA A 489 -1.11 27.76 -3.94
CA ALA A 489 -1.76 27.92 -5.23
C ALA A 489 -1.18 26.92 -6.24
N VAL A 490 -2.02 26.32 -7.07
CA VAL A 490 -1.55 25.41 -8.13
C VAL A 490 -0.78 26.21 -9.19
N VAL A 491 0.42 25.75 -9.51
CA VAL A 491 1.23 26.21 -10.63
C VAL A 491 0.76 25.45 -11.88
N ASN A 492 0.31 26.17 -12.92
CA ASN A 492 -0.19 25.57 -14.17
C ASN A 492 0.87 25.59 -15.27
#